data_8d5b198fd3162569d0ea456a7f8a1fcb
#
_entry.id   8d5b198fd3162569d0ea456a7f8a1fcb
#
_cell.length_a   1.000
_cell.length_b   1.000
_cell.length_c   1.000
_cell.angle_alpha   90.00
_cell.angle_beta   90.00
_cell.angle_gamma   90.00
#
_symmetry.space_group_name_H-M   'P 1'
#
loop_
_entity.id
_entity.type
_entity.pdbx_description
1 polymer ?
#
loop_
_entity_poly.entity_id
_entity_poly.type
_entity_poly.pdbx_seq_one_letter_code
_entity_poly.pdbx_strand_id
1 'polypeptide(L)'
;MYSDATVEATAHDPERSLLETCGYFDRAPYRMQRVSHAPYLAIYGGMRERLFRQIQTENHAPTVSKAPLVKWKAGTQFLQSTHFLTAVKVVPMLAVLLHSKFLSDFHERAEVEVARGEHFANAREYRAYLQMLRGNREATFLCHHSVKFKDSAQLVELGLMATSKATKPSSGIKARLRPLGGHSNSTD
;
A
#
# COMPACT_ATOMS: atom_id res chain seq x y z
N MET A 1 -5.80 5.83 1.44
CA MET A 1 -6.83 6.66 2.09
C MET A 1 -8.20 6.16 1.69
N TYR A 2 -9.19 6.31 2.56
CA TYR A 2 -10.58 5.91 2.35
C TYR A 2 -11.52 6.79 3.17
N SER A 3 -12.81 6.75 2.83
CA SER A 3 -13.88 7.46 3.53
C SER A 3 -14.39 6.68 4.74
N ASP A 4 -15.10 7.34 5.62
CA ASP A 4 -15.97 6.73 6.63
C ASP A 4 -17.33 6.28 6.06
N ALA A 5 -17.69 6.76 4.87
CA ALA A 5 -18.84 6.29 4.11
C ALA A 5 -18.52 5.00 3.33
N THR A 6 -19.52 4.40 2.73
CA THR A 6 -19.36 3.29 1.78
C THR A 6 -18.65 3.76 0.50
N VAL A 7 -18.11 2.83 -0.28
CA VAL A 7 -17.49 3.18 -1.57
C VAL A 7 -18.50 3.86 -2.50
N GLU A 8 -19.71 3.36 -2.58
CA GLU A 8 -20.76 3.91 -3.43
C GLU A 8 -21.19 5.33 -3.02
N ALA A 9 -21.18 5.63 -1.72
CA ALA A 9 -21.50 6.95 -1.19
C ALA A 9 -20.31 7.92 -1.21
N THR A 10 -19.10 7.45 -1.57
CA THR A 10 -17.88 8.27 -1.57
C THR A 10 -17.69 8.93 -2.94
N ALA A 11 -18.55 9.86 -3.29
CA ALA A 11 -18.42 10.63 -4.54
C ALA A 11 -17.22 11.60 -4.48
N HIS A 12 -16.55 11.75 -5.61
CA HIS A 12 -15.55 12.81 -5.75
C HIS A 12 -16.28 14.13 -6.06
N ASP A 13 -16.07 15.10 -5.17
CA ASP A 13 -16.52 16.47 -5.36
C ASP A 13 -15.30 17.32 -5.76
N PRO A 14 -15.28 17.92 -6.95
CA PRO A 14 -14.13 18.73 -7.39
C PRO A 14 -13.90 19.99 -6.55
N GLU A 15 -14.93 20.47 -5.84
CA GLU A 15 -14.85 21.63 -4.94
C GLU A 15 -14.25 21.27 -3.57
N ARG A 16 -14.08 19.98 -3.26
CA ARG A 16 -13.52 19.49 -2.01
C ARG A 16 -12.21 18.76 -2.23
N SER A 17 -11.31 18.90 -1.27
CA SER A 17 -10.07 18.14 -1.32
C SER A 17 -10.35 16.63 -1.15
N LEU A 18 -9.53 15.79 -1.78
CA LEU A 18 -9.62 14.33 -1.58
C LEU A 18 -9.39 13.91 -0.12
N LEU A 19 -8.72 14.74 0.69
CA LEU A 19 -8.52 14.47 2.11
C LEU A 19 -9.78 14.69 2.95
N GLU A 20 -10.68 15.57 2.50
CA GLU A 20 -11.99 15.75 3.14
C GLU A 20 -12.92 14.58 2.83
N THR A 21 -12.85 14.05 1.60
CA THR A 21 -13.65 12.90 1.18
C THR A 21 -13.09 11.58 1.69
N CYS A 22 -11.76 11.38 1.58
CA CYS A 22 -11.05 10.15 1.95
C CYS A 22 -10.04 10.44 3.06
N GLY A 23 -10.51 10.87 4.22
CA GLY A 23 -9.70 11.34 5.32
C GLY A 23 -9.12 10.25 6.23
N TYR A 24 -9.41 8.97 6.02
CA TYR A 24 -8.99 7.89 6.91
C TYR A 24 -7.91 7.01 6.31
N PHE A 25 -7.08 6.43 7.18
CA PHE A 25 -6.09 5.41 6.84
C PHE A 25 -5.89 4.45 8.01
N ASP A 26 -5.36 3.26 7.73
CA ASP A 26 -4.99 2.32 8.79
C ASP A 26 -3.63 2.72 9.37
N ARG A 27 -3.55 2.92 10.69
CA ARG A 27 -2.30 3.21 11.41
C ARG A 27 -1.39 1.99 11.55
N ALA A 28 -1.95 0.78 11.44
CA ALA A 28 -1.29 -0.52 11.60
C ALA A 28 -2.20 -1.63 11.05
N PRO A 29 -1.73 -2.89 10.92
CA PRO A 29 -0.32 -3.27 10.92
C PRO A 29 0.37 -2.98 9.58
N TYR A 30 1.67 -2.71 9.64
CA TYR A 30 2.54 -2.70 8.47
C TYR A 30 3.74 -3.60 8.73
N ARG A 31 4.25 -4.24 7.69
CA ARG A 31 5.46 -5.06 7.73
C ARG A 31 6.37 -4.73 6.56
N MET A 32 7.67 -4.84 6.80
CA MET A 32 8.68 -4.69 5.77
C MET A 32 9.24 -6.07 5.41
N GLN A 33 9.48 -6.28 4.13
CA GLN A 33 10.04 -7.52 3.61
C GLN A 33 11.13 -7.20 2.60
N ARG A 34 12.28 -7.89 2.72
CA ARG A 34 13.34 -7.79 1.72
C ARG A 34 12.87 -8.41 0.42
N VAL A 35 13.13 -7.73 -0.69
CA VAL A 35 12.87 -8.24 -2.05
C VAL A 35 14.18 -8.64 -2.69
N SER A 36 14.23 -9.83 -3.24
CA SER A 36 15.47 -10.40 -3.81
C SER A 36 16.03 -9.62 -4.99
N HIS A 37 15.17 -8.95 -5.73
CA HIS A 37 15.52 -8.23 -6.95
C HIS A 37 15.59 -6.70 -6.80
N ALA A 38 15.46 -6.20 -5.56
CA ALA A 38 15.51 -4.76 -5.29
C ALA A 38 16.42 -4.45 -4.10
N PRO A 39 17.10 -3.29 -4.10
CA PRO A 39 18.03 -2.91 -3.02
C PRO A 39 17.32 -2.42 -1.75
N TYR A 40 16.01 -2.40 -1.73
CA TYR A 40 15.19 -1.85 -0.65
C TYR A 40 14.11 -2.85 -0.21
N LEU A 41 13.39 -2.46 0.84
CA LEU A 41 12.32 -3.26 1.42
C LEU A 41 10.99 -2.94 0.74
N ALA A 42 10.20 -3.96 0.45
CA ALA A 42 8.79 -3.81 0.13
C ALA A 42 8.00 -3.64 1.43
N ILE A 43 6.99 -2.77 1.41
CA ILE A 43 6.09 -2.52 2.53
C ILE A 43 4.73 -3.11 2.19
N TYR A 44 4.19 -3.87 3.13
CA TYR A 44 2.85 -4.45 3.06
C TYR A 44 2.07 -4.04 4.29
N GLY A 45 0.75 -3.94 4.17
CA GLY A 45 -0.09 -3.59 5.31
C GLY A 45 -1.25 -2.66 4.99
N GLY A 46 -1.84 -2.13 6.06
CA GLY A 46 -2.98 -1.25 5.99
C GLY A 46 -4.21 -1.89 5.37
N MET A 47 -5.14 -1.05 4.93
CA MET A 47 -6.41 -1.46 4.34
C MET A 47 -6.23 -2.49 3.21
N ARG A 48 -5.26 -2.29 2.31
CA ARG A 48 -5.04 -3.18 1.18
C ARG A 48 -4.74 -4.62 1.63
N GLU A 49 -3.85 -4.82 2.58
CA GLU A 49 -3.55 -6.16 3.09
C GLU A 49 -4.76 -6.77 3.80
N ARG A 50 -5.48 -5.98 4.58
CA ARG A 50 -6.70 -6.41 5.29
C ARG A 50 -7.76 -6.90 4.31
N LEU A 51 -8.02 -6.17 3.24
CA LEU A 51 -9.00 -6.55 2.22
C LEU A 51 -8.58 -7.82 1.49
N PHE A 52 -7.32 -7.93 1.09
CA PHE A 52 -6.83 -9.12 0.38
C PHE A 52 -6.88 -10.39 1.25
N ARG A 53 -6.64 -10.27 2.54
CA ARG A 53 -6.78 -11.41 3.47
C ARG A 53 -8.22 -11.91 3.58
N GLN A 54 -9.21 -11.05 3.39
CA GLN A 54 -10.62 -11.44 3.44
C GLN A 54 -11.06 -12.22 2.19
N ILE A 55 -10.43 -11.98 1.06
CA ILE A 55 -10.88 -12.52 -0.23
C ILE A 55 -10.05 -13.71 -0.69
N GLN A 56 -8.82 -13.84 -0.26
CA GLN A 56 -7.90 -14.82 -0.81
C GLN A 56 -7.08 -15.53 0.26
N THR A 57 -7.17 -16.84 0.27
CA THR A 57 -6.44 -17.72 1.17
C THR A 57 -4.96 -17.87 0.82
N GLU A 58 -4.55 -17.65 -0.44
CA GLU A 58 -3.20 -18.01 -0.91
C GLU A 58 -2.38 -16.84 -1.50
N ASN A 59 -2.97 -15.70 -1.75
CA ASN A 59 -2.28 -14.61 -2.43
C ASN A 59 -1.94 -13.45 -1.48
N HIS A 60 -0.67 -13.08 -1.48
CA HIS A 60 -0.19 -11.92 -0.75
C HIS A 60 -0.77 -10.64 -1.36
N ALA A 61 -1.20 -9.73 -0.50
CA ALA A 61 -1.60 -8.40 -0.94
C ALA A 61 -0.45 -7.74 -1.72
N PRO A 62 -0.75 -6.92 -2.74
CA PRO A 62 0.26 -6.13 -3.41
C PRO A 62 0.98 -5.20 -2.44
N THR A 63 2.27 -4.96 -2.70
CA THR A 63 3.04 -4.00 -1.91
C THR A 63 2.42 -2.60 -1.97
N VAL A 64 2.50 -1.87 -0.87
CA VAL A 64 2.11 -0.45 -0.80
C VAL A 64 3.29 0.49 -0.98
N SER A 65 4.53 -0.03 -1.03
CA SER A 65 5.71 0.78 -1.32
C SER A 65 5.77 1.22 -2.77
N LYS A 66 6.29 2.41 -3.00
CA LYS A 66 6.57 2.98 -4.31
C LYS A 66 7.89 3.75 -4.27
N ALA A 67 8.51 3.95 -5.42
CA ALA A 67 9.67 4.81 -5.62
C ALA A 67 9.26 6.04 -6.46
N PRO A 68 8.50 7.00 -5.88
CA PRO A 68 7.91 8.10 -6.62
C PRO A 68 8.92 9.19 -7.00
N LEU A 69 10.06 9.24 -6.34
CA LEU A 69 11.10 10.24 -6.57
C LEU A 69 12.45 9.55 -6.78
N VAL A 70 12.99 9.68 -7.98
CA VAL A 70 14.24 9.04 -8.39
C VAL A 70 15.14 10.05 -9.10
N LYS A 71 16.40 10.14 -8.66
CA LYS A 71 17.43 10.78 -9.48
C LYS A 71 17.83 9.82 -10.59
N TRP A 72 17.29 10.04 -11.77
CA TRP A 72 17.51 9.17 -12.92
C TRP A 72 18.97 9.19 -13.37
N LYS A 73 19.49 8.02 -13.71
CA LYS A 73 20.83 7.81 -14.25
C LYS A 73 20.77 6.82 -15.40
N ALA A 74 21.77 6.80 -16.25
CA ALA A 74 21.92 5.76 -17.25
C ALA A 74 21.90 4.36 -16.59
N GLY A 75 21.13 3.45 -17.16
CA GLY A 75 20.92 2.11 -16.61
C GLY A 75 19.85 2.00 -15.52
N THR A 76 19.22 3.11 -15.07
CA THR A 76 18.06 3.04 -14.20
C THR A 76 16.83 2.58 -14.99
N GLN A 77 16.12 1.58 -14.48
CA GLN A 77 14.93 1.02 -15.11
C GLN A 77 13.89 0.69 -14.05
N PHE A 78 12.61 0.82 -14.38
CA PHE A 78 11.55 0.23 -13.60
C PHE A 78 11.49 -1.28 -13.85
N LEU A 79 11.53 -2.08 -12.79
CA LEU A 79 11.45 -3.53 -12.86
C LEU A 79 10.00 -4.02 -12.75
N GLN A 80 9.19 -3.31 -11.96
CA GLN A 80 7.78 -3.62 -11.78
C GLN A 80 7.02 -2.33 -11.54
N SER A 81 6.64 -1.64 -12.62
CA SER A 81 5.98 -0.34 -12.53
C SER A 81 6.78 0.60 -11.61
N THR A 82 6.12 1.50 -10.89
CA THR A 82 6.74 2.41 -9.92
C THR A 82 7.08 1.76 -8.58
N HIS A 83 6.88 0.45 -8.44
CA HIS A 83 7.13 -0.26 -7.18
C HIS A 83 8.59 -0.63 -7.00
N PHE A 84 9.28 -1.02 -8.07
CA PHE A 84 10.66 -1.49 -8.00
C PHE A 84 11.50 -0.91 -9.13
N LEU A 85 12.76 -0.62 -8.80
CA LEU A 85 13.78 -0.09 -9.70
C LEU A 85 14.99 -1.01 -9.69
N THR A 86 15.82 -0.90 -10.74
CA THR A 86 17.19 -1.42 -10.70
C THR A 86 17.97 -0.82 -9.53
N ALA A 87 19.14 -1.37 -9.24
CA ALA A 87 19.95 -0.95 -8.11
C ALA A 87 20.18 0.57 -8.07
N VAL A 88 19.59 1.24 -7.09
CA VAL A 88 19.76 2.66 -6.80
C VAL A 88 20.16 2.85 -5.34
N LYS A 89 20.89 3.93 -5.05
CA LYS A 89 21.18 4.30 -3.67
C LYS A 89 19.90 4.87 -3.05
N VAL A 90 19.35 4.15 -2.09
CA VAL A 90 18.17 4.59 -1.33
C VAL A 90 18.61 5.54 -0.22
N VAL A 91 17.95 6.68 -0.11
CA VAL A 91 18.17 7.61 1.01
C VAL A 91 17.46 7.10 2.27
N PRO A 92 17.97 7.39 3.48
CA PRO A 92 17.35 6.96 4.74
C PRO A 92 16.13 7.85 5.08
N MET A 93 15.16 7.86 4.18
CA MET A 93 13.93 8.64 4.29
C MET A 93 12.74 7.77 3.88
N LEU A 94 11.70 7.80 4.68
CA LEU A 94 10.41 7.18 4.37
C LEU A 94 9.36 8.28 4.24
N ALA A 95 8.85 8.46 3.04
CA ALA A 95 7.75 9.37 2.76
C ALA A 95 6.44 8.61 2.60
N VAL A 96 5.32 9.28 2.81
CA VAL A 96 3.98 8.72 2.60
C VAL A 96 3.34 9.37 1.38
N LEU A 97 2.86 8.54 0.47
CA LEU A 97 1.99 8.96 -0.62
C LEU A 97 0.54 8.74 -0.20
N LEU A 98 -0.21 9.81 -0.04
CA LEU A 98 -1.63 9.75 0.24
C LEU A 98 -2.38 9.36 -1.03
N HIS A 99 -2.93 8.16 -1.05
CA HIS A 99 -3.55 7.58 -2.24
C HIS A 99 -5.02 7.23 -1.96
N SER A 100 -5.92 7.94 -2.60
CA SER A 100 -7.37 7.69 -2.58
C SER A 100 -7.76 6.93 -3.84
N LYS A 101 -8.27 5.72 -3.70
CA LYS A 101 -8.61 4.83 -4.81
C LYS A 101 -10.09 4.46 -4.83
N PHE A 102 -10.68 4.36 -3.65
CA PHE A 102 -12.02 3.81 -3.46
C PHE A 102 -13.04 4.95 -3.39
N LEU A 103 -13.39 5.46 -4.56
CA LEU A 103 -14.45 6.44 -4.80
C LEU A 103 -15.63 5.74 -5.46
N SER A 104 -16.76 6.40 -5.58
CA SER A 104 -18.02 5.84 -6.13
C SER A 104 -17.87 5.26 -7.53
N ASP A 105 -16.97 5.81 -8.35
CA ASP A 105 -16.64 5.32 -9.69
C ASP A 105 -15.69 4.11 -9.70
N PHE A 106 -15.22 3.66 -8.54
CA PHE A 106 -14.20 2.62 -8.47
C PHE A 106 -14.67 1.27 -9.01
N HIS A 107 -15.94 0.93 -8.78
CA HIS A 107 -16.51 -0.33 -9.29
C HIS A 107 -16.47 -0.38 -10.81
N GLU A 108 -16.99 0.66 -11.47
CA GLU A 108 -17.00 0.78 -12.93
C GLU A 108 -15.57 0.76 -13.50
N ARG A 109 -14.67 1.55 -12.93
CA ARG A 109 -13.25 1.53 -13.33
C ARG A 109 -12.62 0.15 -13.19
N ALA A 110 -12.94 -0.56 -12.13
CA ALA A 110 -12.38 -1.90 -11.89
C ALA A 110 -12.91 -2.91 -12.92
N GLU A 111 -14.17 -2.82 -13.34
CA GLU A 111 -14.74 -3.64 -14.42
C GLU A 111 -14.04 -3.38 -15.76
N VAL A 112 -13.84 -2.11 -16.11
CA VAL A 112 -13.11 -1.71 -17.32
C VAL A 112 -11.68 -2.28 -17.30
N GLU A 113 -10.97 -2.17 -16.20
CA GLU A 113 -9.58 -2.66 -16.10
C GLU A 113 -9.51 -4.20 -16.14
N VAL A 114 -10.51 -4.89 -15.61
CA VAL A 114 -10.61 -6.35 -15.75
C VAL A 114 -10.89 -6.76 -17.19
N ALA A 115 -11.77 -6.03 -17.88
CA ALA A 115 -12.09 -6.30 -19.28
C ALA A 115 -10.88 -6.06 -20.21
N ARG A 116 -10.11 -5.01 -19.96
CA ARG A 116 -8.87 -4.71 -20.70
C ARG A 116 -7.79 -5.77 -20.51
N GLY A 117 -7.66 -6.33 -19.32
CA GLY A 117 -6.66 -7.36 -19.01
C GLY A 117 -5.19 -6.93 -19.08
N GLU A 118 -4.92 -5.64 -19.26
CA GLU A 118 -3.54 -5.11 -19.47
C GLU A 118 -2.74 -4.95 -18.18
N HIS A 119 -3.40 -4.94 -17.02
CA HIS A 119 -2.72 -4.84 -15.74
C HIS A 119 -1.96 -6.10 -15.37
N PHE A 120 -0.98 -5.95 -14.48
CA PHE A 120 -0.16 -7.04 -13.97
C PHE A 120 -0.99 -8.28 -13.60
N ALA A 121 -0.52 -9.46 -14.04
CA ALA A 121 -1.21 -10.74 -13.85
C ALA A 121 -2.68 -10.71 -14.33
N ASN A 122 -2.92 -10.11 -15.49
CA ASN A 122 -4.24 -10.03 -16.12
C ASN A 122 -5.29 -9.39 -15.18
N ALA A 123 -4.97 -8.21 -14.65
CA ALA A 123 -5.81 -7.42 -13.73
C ALA A 123 -6.27 -8.16 -12.46
N ARG A 124 -5.46 -9.11 -11.95
CA ARG A 124 -5.79 -9.92 -10.77
C ARG A 124 -6.18 -9.08 -9.54
N GLU A 125 -5.50 -7.95 -9.32
CA GLU A 125 -5.81 -7.05 -8.23
C GLU A 125 -7.23 -6.47 -8.36
N TYR A 126 -7.62 -6.05 -9.55
CA TYR A 126 -8.94 -5.50 -9.80
C TYR A 126 -10.04 -6.56 -9.68
N ARG A 127 -9.79 -7.80 -10.12
CA ARG A 127 -10.72 -8.91 -9.88
C ARG A 127 -10.96 -9.17 -8.40
N ALA A 128 -9.90 -9.12 -7.60
CA ALA A 128 -10.02 -9.26 -6.16
C ALA A 128 -10.86 -8.13 -5.53
N TYR A 129 -10.64 -6.89 -5.95
CA TYR A 129 -11.47 -5.76 -5.49
C TYR A 129 -12.93 -5.90 -5.90
N LEU A 130 -13.24 -6.30 -7.13
CA LEU A 130 -14.61 -6.53 -7.56
C LEU A 130 -15.29 -7.64 -6.75
N GLN A 131 -14.58 -8.74 -6.47
CA GLN A 131 -15.11 -9.81 -5.63
C GLN A 131 -15.46 -9.31 -4.23
N MET A 132 -14.61 -8.49 -3.64
CA MET A 132 -14.85 -7.88 -2.33
C MET A 132 -16.06 -6.95 -2.35
N LEU A 133 -16.15 -6.06 -3.34
CA LEU A 133 -17.24 -5.07 -3.44
C LEU A 133 -18.60 -5.73 -3.70
N ARG A 134 -18.66 -6.80 -4.48
CA ARG A 134 -19.91 -7.55 -4.74
C ARG A 134 -20.52 -8.12 -3.45
N GLY A 135 -19.69 -8.49 -2.48
CA GLY A 135 -20.16 -9.01 -1.19
C GLY A 135 -20.46 -7.95 -0.12
N ASN A 136 -20.00 -6.71 -0.32
CA ASN A 136 -19.96 -5.69 0.74
C ASN A 136 -20.22 -4.28 0.23
N ARG A 137 -21.20 -4.08 -0.62
CA ARG A 137 -21.48 -2.75 -1.21
C ARG A 137 -21.76 -1.67 -0.17
N GLU A 138 -22.44 -2.03 0.90
CA GLU A 138 -22.79 -1.11 2.00
C GLU A 138 -21.76 -1.07 3.14
N ALA A 139 -20.67 -1.85 3.02
CA ALA A 139 -19.64 -1.85 4.05
C ALA A 139 -18.72 -0.62 3.93
N THR A 140 -18.34 -0.07 5.06
CA THR A 140 -17.26 0.91 5.14
C THR A 140 -15.92 0.21 5.29
N PHE A 141 -14.83 0.91 4.97
CA PHE A 141 -13.47 0.39 5.23
C PHE A 141 -12.97 0.70 6.65
N LEU A 142 -13.80 1.31 7.49
CA LEU A 142 -13.42 1.59 8.87
C LEU A 142 -13.17 0.30 9.66
N CYS A 143 -12.17 0.36 10.52
CA CYS A 143 -11.84 -0.70 11.48
C CYS A 143 -11.14 -0.11 12.70
N HIS A 144 -10.82 -0.92 13.68
CA HIS A 144 -10.12 -0.47 14.91
C HIS A 144 -8.71 0.12 14.67
N HIS A 145 -8.14 -0.09 13.48
CA HIS A 145 -6.88 0.54 13.07
C HIS A 145 -7.07 1.87 12.33
N SER A 146 -8.29 2.22 11.96
CA SER A 146 -8.57 3.44 11.20
C SER A 146 -8.35 4.67 12.06
N VAL A 147 -7.62 5.62 11.51
CA VAL A 147 -7.45 6.95 12.10
C VAL A 147 -7.67 8.01 11.04
N LYS A 148 -8.24 9.14 11.48
CA LYS A 148 -8.42 10.29 10.60
C LYS A 148 -7.07 10.99 10.40
N PHE A 149 -6.74 11.30 9.15
CA PHE A 149 -5.55 12.07 8.82
C PHE A 149 -5.70 13.51 9.33
N LYS A 150 -4.67 14.01 9.96
CA LYS A 150 -4.58 15.39 10.42
C LYS A 150 -3.51 16.16 9.63
N ASP A 151 -2.28 15.68 9.72
CA ASP A 151 -1.12 16.32 9.11
C ASP A 151 0.07 15.34 9.01
N SER A 152 1.18 15.82 8.48
CA SER A 152 2.39 15.02 8.36
C SER A 152 3.08 14.69 9.69
N ALA A 153 2.88 15.52 10.73
CA ALA A 153 3.45 15.25 12.06
C ALA A 153 2.83 13.98 12.65
N GLN A 154 1.52 13.78 12.49
CA GLN A 154 0.84 12.55 12.87
C GLN A 154 1.47 11.31 12.22
N LEU A 155 1.85 11.39 10.94
CA LEU A 155 2.48 10.27 10.24
C LEU A 155 3.88 9.95 10.80
N VAL A 156 4.61 10.96 11.23
CA VAL A 156 5.91 10.80 11.92
C VAL A 156 5.70 10.15 13.29
N GLU A 157 4.76 10.64 14.09
CA GLU A 157 4.43 10.09 15.41
C GLU A 157 4.01 8.61 15.34
N LEU A 158 3.26 8.25 14.30
CA LEU A 158 2.86 6.86 14.05
C LEU A 158 3.99 6.00 13.45
N GLY A 159 5.14 6.59 13.14
CA GLY A 159 6.27 5.90 12.53
C GLY A 159 6.04 5.50 11.07
N LEU A 160 5.02 6.05 10.42
CA LEU A 160 4.74 5.82 9.00
C LEU A 160 5.57 6.71 8.07
N MET A 161 6.12 7.79 8.61
CA MET A 161 7.02 8.70 7.90
C MET A 161 8.28 8.92 8.73
N ALA A 162 9.44 8.99 8.06
CA ALA A 162 10.73 9.29 8.70
C ALA A 162 11.57 10.19 7.81
N THR A 163 12.20 11.20 8.42
CA THR A 163 13.13 12.10 7.73
C THR A 163 14.57 11.75 8.09
N SER A 164 15.54 12.19 7.29
CA SER A 164 16.97 11.96 7.52
C SER A 164 17.49 12.52 8.85
N LYS A 165 16.76 13.44 9.47
CA LYS A 165 17.09 14.03 10.79
C LYS A 165 16.45 13.29 11.96
N ALA A 166 15.51 12.40 11.72
CA ALA A 166 14.86 11.61 12.76
C ALA A 166 15.77 10.43 13.14
N THR A 167 16.67 10.65 14.05
CA THR A 167 17.42 9.60 14.73
C THR A 167 16.46 8.75 15.57
N LYS A 168 16.31 7.50 15.18
CA LYS A 168 15.51 6.40 15.74
C LYS A 168 14.02 6.46 15.47
N PRO A 169 13.47 5.46 14.78
CA PRO A 169 12.03 5.29 14.74
C PRO A 169 11.51 5.10 16.17
N SER A 170 10.58 5.96 16.58
CA SER A 170 9.79 5.68 17.76
C SER A 170 9.16 4.29 17.61
N SER A 171 8.97 3.58 18.69
CA SER A 171 8.68 2.15 18.83
C SER A 171 7.48 1.57 18.02
N GLY A 172 6.90 2.31 17.09
CA GLY A 172 5.73 1.89 16.32
C GLY A 172 6.00 0.91 15.18
N ILE A 173 7.13 1.04 14.48
CA ILE A 173 7.57 0.05 13.51
C ILE A 173 8.84 -0.61 14.07
N LYS A 174 8.69 -1.39 15.12
CA LYS A 174 9.71 -2.41 15.42
C LYS A 174 9.68 -3.37 14.25
N ALA A 175 10.61 -3.19 13.32
CA ALA A 175 10.94 -4.20 12.35
C ALA A 175 11.22 -5.50 13.12
N ARG A 176 10.27 -6.40 13.20
CA ARG A 176 10.54 -7.79 13.48
C ARG A 176 11.27 -8.34 12.26
N LEU A 177 12.54 -8.03 12.16
CA LEU A 177 13.49 -8.78 11.36
C LEU A 177 13.56 -10.16 12.02
N ARG A 178 12.64 -11.06 11.67
CA ARG A 178 12.89 -12.48 11.87
C ARG A 178 13.95 -12.86 10.84
N PRO A 179 15.12 -13.33 11.26
CA PRO A 179 16.03 -13.98 10.33
C PRO A 179 15.25 -15.18 9.76
N LEU A 180 15.13 -15.25 8.46
CA LEU A 180 14.70 -16.47 7.78
C LEU A 180 15.75 -17.52 8.14
N GLY A 181 15.33 -18.54 8.90
CA GLY A 181 16.15 -19.67 9.23
C GLY A 181 16.76 -20.25 7.96
N GLY A 182 18.07 -20.35 7.93
CA GLY A 182 18.78 -21.03 6.88
C GLY A 182 18.30 -22.49 6.83
N HIS A 183 17.75 -22.87 5.69
CA HIS A 183 17.65 -24.28 5.35
C HIS A 183 19.10 -24.76 5.15
N SER A 184 19.64 -25.39 6.18
CA SER A 184 20.80 -26.25 6.05
C SER A 184 20.36 -27.44 5.19
N ASN A 185 20.76 -27.45 3.93
CA ASN A 185 20.82 -28.70 3.15
C ASN A 185 21.86 -29.59 3.81
N SER A 186 21.42 -30.54 4.60
CA SER A 186 22.21 -31.73 4.89
C SER A 186 22.04 -32.69 3.72
N THR A 187 23.05 -32.76 2.89
CA THR A 187 23.33 -33.93 2.06
C THR A 187 23.83 -35.04 2.98
N ASP A 188 23.11 -36.13 3.02
CA ASP A 188 23.59 -37.50 3.16
C ASP A 188 22.73 -38.40 2.26
#